data_caf5d7c9a800d62174081d931043c6bf
#
_entry.id   caf5d7c9a800d62174081d931043c6bf
#
_cell.length_a   1.000
_cell.length_b   1.000
_cell.length_c   1.000
_cell.angle_alpha   90.00
_cell.angle_beta   90.00
_cell.angle_gamma   90.00
#
_symmetry.space_group_name_H-M   'P 1'
#
loop_
_entity.id
_entity.type
_entity.pdbx_description
1 polymer ?
#
loop_
_entity_poly.entity_id
_entity_poly.type
_entity_poly.pdbx_seq_one_letter_code
_entity_poly.pdbx_strand_id
1 'polypeptide(L)'
;MLDRSNELTAWDRDHFFHPSTHMGGHARGETPTRVVAGGEGVYITDTTGRKSLDAFAGLYCVNVGYGRQKIADAIAAQAKNLAYYHAYVGHGTEASIKLTKMIIDRAPAGMSRVYFGLSGSDANETNIKLIWYYNNILGRPEKKKIISRWRGYHGSGVMTGSLTGLALFHNAFDLPRAPVLHTEAPYYFRRPDQSMSEEQFSQYCADKLEEMIIAEGPETVAAFIGEPILGTGGIVPPPKTYWQKIQAVLDKYDILLVADEVVTGFGRLGTMFGSDHYGMKPDLITIAKGLTSAYAPLSGTIVSNKMWQVLVQGSDQMGAIGHGWTYSAHPICAAAGIANLELIDELGIVENAGTTGTYFRSELEKAVAGHRNVGEVRGDGLMAAVEFVDDKDDRKFFDAGRKIGPQVASALLERGVIGRAMPQGDILGFAPPLCLTREEADIVVKAAADAIETVFKSI
;
A
#
# COMPACT_ATOMS: atom_id res chain seq x y z
N MET A 1 22.47 -28.81 2.55
CA MET A 1 21.34 -27.88 2.42
C MET A 1 20.34 -28.03 3.56
N LEU A 2 19.82 -29.21 3.87
CA LEU A 2 18.85 -29.42 4.96
C LEU A 2 19.39 -29.03 6.35
N ASP A 3 20.67 -29.32 6.62
CA ASP A 3 21.32 -28.96 7.89
C ASP A 3 21.37 -27.45 8.11
N ARG A 4 21.79 -26.68 7.09
CA ARG A 4 21.77 -25.20 7.12
C ARG A 4 20.35 -24.63 7.25
N SER A 5 19.36 -25.22 6.64
CA SER A 5 17.97 -24.78 6.75
C SER A 5 17.43 -24.97 8.17
N ASN A 6 17.77 -26.08 8.81
CA ASN A 6 17.38 -26.38 10.20
C ASN A 6 18.03 -25.40 11.19
N GLU A 7 19.32 -25.10 11.01
CA GLU A 7 20.06 -24.14 11.84
C GLU A 7 19.45 -22.74 11.73
N LEU A 8 19.19 -22.25 10.50
CA LEU A 8 18.55 -20.96 10.27
C LEU A 8 17.13 -20.89 10.87
N THR A 9 16.37 -21.98 10.75
CA THR A 9 15.03 -22.07 11.34
C THR A 9 15.08 -22.02 12.89
N ALA A 10 16.09 -22.62 13.51
CA ALA A 10 16.29 -22.55 14.95
C ALA A 10 16.64 -21.10 15.39
N TRP A 11 17.63 -20.47 14.74
CA TRP A 11 18.00 -19.08 15.04
C TRP A 11 16.86 -18.09 14.81
N ASP A 12 16.08 -18.28 13.74
CA ASP A 12 14.90 -17.48 13.45
C ASP A 12 13.90 -17.54 14.61
N ARG A 13 13.60 -18.74 15.07
CA ARG A 13 12.66 -18.98 16.17
C ARG A 13 13.13 -18.43 17.50
N ASP A 14 14.44 -18.51 17.77
CA ASP A 14 15.03 -18.12 19.04
C ASP A 14 15.33 -16.62 19.14
N HIS A 15 15.59 -15.93 18.01
CA HIS A 15 16.16 -14.58 18.03
C HIS A 15 15.42 -13.56 17.15
N PHE A 16 14.66 -13.97 16.14
CA PHE A 16 14.06 -13.04 15.21
C PHE A 16 12.62 -12.70 15.58
N PHE A 17 12.38 -11.43 15.93
CA PHE A 17 11.04 -10.92 16.21
C PHE A 17 10.34 -10.49 14.93
N HIS A 18 9.50 -11.37 14.39
CA HIS A 18 8.73 -11.11 13.16
C HIS A 18 7.61 -10.08 13.38
N PRO A 19 7.48 -9.07 12.50
CA PRO A 19 6.37 -8.12 12.56
C PRO A 19 5.02 -8.82 12.27
N SER A 20 3.95 -8.36 12.94
CA SER A 20 2.56 -8.83 12.74
C SER A 20 2.40 -10.35 12.78
N THR A 21 3.16 -11.04 13.62
CA THR A 21 3.20 -12.51 13.75
C THR A 21 2.67 -12.95 15.12
N HIS A 22 1.96 -14.08 15.16
CA HIS A 22 1.55 -14.70 16.41
C HIS A 22 2.78 -15.31 17.11
N MET A 23 3.46 -14.50 17.94
CA MET A 23 4.75 -14.81 18.55
C MET A 23 4.76 -16.14 19.31
N GLY A 24 3.72 -16.42 20.12
CA GLY A 24 3.62 -17.68 20.85
C GLY A 24 3.56 -18.91 19.94
N GLY A 25 2.78 -18.85 18.86
CA GLY A 25 2.71 -19.92 17.86
C GLY A 25 4.04 -20.09 17.12
N HIS A 26 4.72 -18.98 16.78
CA HIS A 26 6.03 -19.02 16.15
C HIS A 26 7.08 -19.68 17.06
N ALA A 27 7.17 -19.24 18.30
CA ALA A 27 8.10 -19.80 19.30
C ALA A 27 7.88 -21.30 19.56
N ARG A 28 6.63 -21.78 19.51
CA ARG A 28 6.30 -23.22 19.65
C ARG A 28 6.43 -24.02 18.34
N GLY A 29 6.76 -23.35 17.23
CA GLY A 29 6.85 -24.00 15.92
C GLY A 29 5.50 -24.34 15.26
N GLU A 30 4.40 -23.82 15.75
CA GLU A 30 3.04 -23.96 15.19
C GLU A 30 2.89 -23.12 13.91
N THR A 31 3.61 -22.01 13.83
CA THR A 31 3.72 -21.19 12.61
C THR A 31 4.98 -21.60 11.86
N PRO A 32 4.87 -22.14 10.64
CA PRO A 32 6.05 -22.57 9.88
C PRO A 32 6.98 -21.41 9.55
N THR A 33 8.25 -21.54 9.90
CA THR A 33 9.31 -20.66 9.42
C THR A 33 9.67 -21.03 7.98
N ARG A 34 9.73 -20.02 7.10
CA ARG A 34 10.20 -20.16 5.72
C ARG A 34 11.37 -19.24 5.49
N VAL A 35 12.51 -19.83 5.22
CA VAL A 35 13.73 -19.07 4.96
C VAL A 35 13.87 -18.89 3.45
N VAL A 36 13.54 -17.71 2.94
CA VAL A 36 13.71 -17.35 1.53
C VAL A 36 15.20 -17.14 1.23
N ALA A 37 15.70 -17.79 0.19
CA ALA A 37 17.11 -17.77 -0.18
C ALA A 37 17.41 -16.98 -1.46
N GLY A 38 16.42 -16.79 -2.34
CA GLY A 38 16.60 -16.08 -3.60
C GLY A 38 15.31 -15.79 -4.31
N GLY A 39 15.40 -15.01 -5.41
CA GLY A 39 14.25 -14.68 -6.24
C GLY A 39 14.66 -14.27 -7.64
N GLU A 40 13.82 -14.57 -8.63
CA GLU A 40 13.99 -14.21 -10.03
C GLU A 40 12.62 -14.03 -10.71
N GLY A 41 12.44 -12.92 -11.43
CA GLY A 41 11.17 -12.58 -12.07
C GLY A 41 10.06 -12.46 -11.03
N VAL A 42 9.03 -13.30 -11.12
CA VAL A 42 7.92 -13.37 -10.15
C VAL A 42 8.08 -14.50 -9.12
N TYR A 43 9.21 -15.20 -9.13
CA TYR A 43 9.43 -16.38 -8.29
C TYR A 43 10.40 -16.12 -7.15
N ILE A 44 10.14 -16.74 -6.01
CA ILE A 44 11.09 -16.87 -4.90
C ILE A 44 11.45 -18.34 -4.68
N THR A 45 12.64 -18.56 -4.12
CA THR A 45 13.14 -19.91 -3.77
C THR A 45 13.56 -19.90 -2.31
N ASP A 46 13.13 -20.90 -1.54
CA ASP A 46 13.53 -21.06 -0.14
C ASP A 46 14.80 -21.91 0.00
N THR A 47 15.32 -22.01 1.23
CA THR A 47 16.55 -22.76 1.55
C THR A 47 16.43 -24.27 1.32
N THR A 48 15.22 -24.79 1.13
CA THR A 48 14.99 -26.21 0.76
C THR A 48 15.03 -26.44 -0.75
N GLY A 49 15.09 -25.34 -1.54
CA GLY A 49 15.05 -25.38 -3.01
C GLY A 49 13.62 -25.33 -3.57
N ARG A 50 12.60 -25.17 -2.75
CA ARG A 50 11.22 -25.01 -3.23
C ARG A 50 11.03 -23.65 -3.88
N LYS A 51 10.64 -23.66 -5.15
CA LYS A 51 10.27 -22.47 -5.91
C LYS A 51 8.77 -22.19 -5.76
N SER A 52 8.41 -20.94 -5.53
CA SER A 52 7.00 -20.49 -5.44
C SER A 52 6.82 -19.21 -6.26
N LEU A 53 5.68 -19.09 -6.96
CA LEU A 53 5.27 -17.87 -7.63
C LEU A 53 4.73 -16.90 -6.55
N ASP A 54 5.36 -15.75 -6.42
CA ASP A 54 4.93 -14.71 -5.49
C ASP A 54 3.85 -13.82 -6.12
N ALA A 55 2.60 -14.22 -5.95
CA ALA A 55 1.47 -13.45 -6.43
C ALA A 55 1.08 -12.29 -5.48
N PHE A 56 2.01 -11.84 -4.60
CA PHE A 56 1.79 -10.70 -3.71
C PHE A 56 2.97 -9.70 -3.69
N ALA A 57 3.97 -9.88 -4.56
CA ALA A 57 5.14 -9.02 -4.73
C ALA A 57 5.83 -8.66 -3.39
N GLY A 58 6.13 -9.66 -2.57
CA GLY A 58 6.57 -9.48 -1.19
C GLY A 58 5.43 -8.93 -0.31
N LEU A 59 5.20 -7.64 -0.33
CA LEU A 59 4.03 -6.95 0.27
C LEU A 59 3.66 -5.74 -0.60
N TYR A 60 3.20 -6.01 -1.83
CA TYR A 60 2.94 -4.97 -2.85
C TYR A 60 4.20 -4.19 -3.29
N CYS A 61 5.41 -4.71 -3.06
CA CYS A 61 6.63 -3.91 -3.14
C CYS A 61 7.40 -4.11 -4.45
N VAL A 62 7.55 -5.37 -4.89
CA VAL A 62 8.50 -5.77 -5.93
C VAL A 62 7.88 -5.60 -7.34
N ASN A 63 7.71 -4.34 -7.77
CA ASN A 63 7.01 -4.04 -9.02
C ASN A 63 7.72 -4.58 -10.26
N VAL A 64 9.04 -4.38 -10.38
CA VAL A 64 9.81 -4.85 -11.56
C VAL A 64 10.22 -6.32 -11.49
N GLY A 65 9.90 -7.03 -10.39
CA GLY A 65 10.30 -8.41 -10.16
C GLY A 65 11.67 -8.55 -9.48
N TYR A 66 11.97 -9.79 -9.10
CA TYR A 66 13.20 -10.16 -8.39
C TYR A 66 14.40 -10.31 -9.34
N GLY A 67 15.63 -10.24 -8.81
CA GLY A 67 16.86 -10.58 -9.53
C GLY A 67 17.29 -9.56 -10.59
N ARG A 68 16.87 -8.29 -10.50
CA ARG A 68 17.21 -7.26 -11.49
C ARG A 68 18.66 -6.76 -11.33
N GLN A 69 19.56 -7.24 -12.16
CA GLN A 69 20.99 -6.94 -12.12
C GLN A 69 21.26 -5.42 -12.24
N LYS A 70 20.52 -4.71 -13.10
CA LYS A 70 20.65 -3.25 -13.29
C LYS A 70 20.53 -2.48 -11.97
N ILE A 71 19.58 -2.86 -11.10
CA ILE A 71 19.41 -2.20 -9.78
C ILE A 71 20.55 -2.56 -8.85
N ALA A 72 20.96 -3.85 -8.82
CA ALA A 72 22.07 -4.31 -7.99
C ALA A 72 23.39 -3.60 -8.36
N ASP A 73 23.66 -3.43 -9.65
CA ASP A 73 24.84 -2.72 -10.16
C ASP A 73 24.82 -1.23 -9.81
N ALA A 74 23.66 -0.58 -9.93
CA ALA A 74 23.50 0.83 -9.54
C ALA A 74 23.77 1.04 -8.04
N ILE A 75 23.25 0.16 -7.18
CA ILE A 75 23.51 0.15 -5.73
C ILE A 75 25.03 -0.02 -5.47
N ALA A 76 25.66 -1.01 -6.10
CA ALA A 76 27.08 -1.29 -5.91
C ALA A 76 27.97 -0.13 -6.39
N ALA A 77 27.67 0.46 -7.54
CA ALA A 77 28.40 1.61 -8.08
C ALA A 77 28.28 2.82 -7.15
N GLN A 78 27.06 3.13 -6.67
CA GLN A 78 26.84 4.24 -5.75
C GLN A 78 27.54 4.02 -4.40
N ALA A 79 27.49 2.80 -3.86
CA ALA A 79 28.17 2.47 -2.60
C ALA A 79 29.70 2.63 -2.69
N LYS A 80 30.29 2.32 -3.84
CA LYS A 80 31.73 2.52 -4.09
C LYS A 80 32.10 3.99 -4.24
N ASN A 81 31.23 4.80 -4.87
CA ASN A 81 31.51 6.22 -5.11
C ASN A 81 31.28 7.06 -3.85
N LEU A 82 30.06 6.98 -3.29
CA LEU A 82 29.67 7.70 -2.07
C LEU A 82 28.54 6.91 -1.38
N ALA A 83 28.90 6.24 -0.28
CA ALA A 83 27.95 5.43 0.46
C ALA A 83 26.86 6.28 1.12
N TYR A 84 27.24 7.41 1.73
CA TYR A 84 26.28 8.28 2.43
C TYR A 84 26.80 9.71 2.53
N TYR A 85 25.90 10.68 2.37
CA TYR A 85 26.00 12.05 2.88
C TYR A 85 24.59 12.57 3.16
N HIS A 86 24.47 13.42 4.19
CA HIS A 86 23.14 13.91 4.63
C HIS A 86 22.58 15.00 3.70
N ALA A 87 21.24 15.15 3.71
CA ALA A 87 20.53 16.14 2.91
C ALA A 87 20.17 17.43 3.67
N TYR A 88 20.77 17.66 4.85
CA TYR A 88 20.47 18.84 5.68
C TYR A 88 21.20 20.08 5.16
N VAL A 89 20.67 21.25 5.49
CA VAL A 89 21.23 22.59 5.22
C VAL A 89 21.69 22.82 3.78
N GLY A 90 20.87 22.35 2.84
CA GLY A 90 21.10 22.55 1.41
C GLY A 90 22.10 21.59 0.77
N HIS A 91 22.61 20.57 1.49
CA HIS A 91 23.38 19.52 0.87
C HIS A 91 22.48 18.57 0.06
N GLY A 92 23.01 18.03 -1.01
CA GLY A 92 22.35 17.04 -1.85
C GLY A 92 23.40 16.16 -2.54
N THR A 93 22.99 14.97 -2.94
CA THR A 93 23.82 14.08 -3.77
C THR A 93 23.29 14.05 -5.20
N GLU A 94 24.16 13.77 -6.18
CA GLU A 94 23.72 13.67 -7.57
C GLU A 94 22.56 12.67 -7.74
N ALA A 95 22.65 11.51 -7.10
CA ALA A 95 21.61 10.48 -7.14
C ALA A 95 20.28 10.98 -6.57
N SER A 96 20.29 11.65 -5.41
CA SER A 96 19.06 12.16 -4.80
C SER A 96 18.39 13.27 -5.63
N ILE A 97 19.19 14.16 -6.22
CA ILE A 97 18.70 15.26 -7.07
C ILE A 97 18.09 14.69 -8.36
N LYS A 98 18.80 13.75 -9.02
CA LYS A 98 18.32 13.08 -10.24
C LYS A 98 17.01 12.32 -9.97
N LEU A 99 16.95 11.52 -8.90
CA LEU A 99 15.74 10.81 -8.54
C LEU A 99 14.56 11.76 -8.28
N THR A 100 14.78 12.86 -7.55
CA THR A 100 13.76 13.89 -7.31
C THR A 100 13.17 14.39 -8.64
N LYS A 101 14.03 14.73 -9.60
CA LYS A 101 13.59 15.21 -10.92
C LYS A 101 12.77 14.13 -11.65
N MET A 102 13.24 12.89 -11.65
CA MET A 102 12.54 11.77 -12.29
C MET A 102 11.16 11.50 -11.68
N ILE A 103 11.00 11.65 -10.37
CA ILE A 103 9.71 11.51 -9.67
C ILE A 103 8.77 12.65 -10.08
N ILE A 104 9.25 13.90 -10.02
CA ILE A 104 8.41 15.08 -10.34
C ILE A 104 7.96 15.07 -11.80
N ASP A 105 8.80 14.63 -12.73
CA ASP A 105 8.45 14.53 -14.17
C ASP A 105 7.31 13.50 -14.43
N ARG A 106 7.09 12.57 -13.50
CA ARG A 106 6.06 11.52 -13.57
C ARG A 106 4.86 11.76 -12.66
N ALA A 107 4.99 12.72 -11.74
CA ALA A 107 3.96 13.01 -10.75
C ALA A 107 2.75 13.72 -11.39
N PRO A 108 1.55 13.58 -10.79
CA PRO A 108 0.37 14.33 -11.22
C PRO A 108 0.63 15.85 -11.29
N ALA A 109 -0.12 16.53 -12.16
CA ALA A 109 0.04 17.97 -12.37
C ALA A 109 -0.10 18.76 -11.06
N GLY A 110 0.74 19.79 -10.88
CA GLY A 110 0.74 20.64 -9.70
C GLY A 110 1.69 20.19 -8.58
N MET A 111 2.27 19.00 -8.67
CA MET A 111 3.31 18.53 -7.75
C MET A 111 4.65 19.18 -8.06
N SER A 112 5.45 19.50 -7.03
CA SER A 112 6.66 20.30 -7.25
C SER A 112 7.90 19.95 -6.44
N ARG A 113 7.77 19.27 -5.31
CA ARG A 113 8.88 18.92 -4.42
C ARG A 113 8.72 17.52 -3.86
N VAL A 114 9.84 16.86 -3.55
CA VAL A 114 9.87 15.57 -2.86
C VAL A 114 10.66 15.71 -1.56
N TYR A 115 10.06 15.30 -0.46
CA TYR A 115 10.73 15.07 0.80
C TYR A 115 10.90 13.57 0.99
N PHE A 116 12.14 13.08 1.16
CA PHE A 116 12.41 11.66 1.27
C PHE A 116 12.41 11.15 2.71
N GLY A 117 11.91 9.92 2.89
CA GLY A 117 11.95 9.11 4.08
C GLY A 117 12.44 7.69 3.77
N LEU A 118 12.17 6.74 4.67
CA LEU A 118 12.65 5.36 4.57
C LEU A 118 11.51 4.34 4.44
N SER A 119 10.31 4.69 4.91
CA SER A 119 9.11 3.86 4.90
C SER A 119 7.85 4.69 4.63
N GLY A 120 6.76 4.06 4.20
CA GLY A 120 5.47 4.75 4.06
C GLY A 120 4.98 5.33 5.39
N SER A 121 5.34 4.70 6.53
CA SER A 121 4.99 5.21 7.86
C SER A 121 5.64 6.55 8.15
N ASP A 122 6.95 6.70 7.94
CA ASP A 122 7.63 7.97 8.20
C ASP A 122 7.29 9.06 7.17
N ALA A 123 6.96 8.68 5.93
CA ALA A 123 6.42 9.62 4.95
C ALA A 123 5.05 10.18 5.40
N ASN A 124 4.16 9.34 5.92
CA ASN A 124 2.88 9.81 6.46
C ASN A 124 3.04 10.60 7.79
N GLU A 125 4.00 10.26 8.66
CA GLU A 125 4.36 11.10 9.81
C GLU A 125 4.85 12.49 9.35
N THR A 126 5.61 12.54 8.27
CA THR A 126 6.04 13.79 7.63
C THR A 126 4.84 14.58 7.12
N ASN A 127 3.89 13.94 6.42
CA ASN A 127 2.67 14.58 5.94
C ASN A 127 1.89 15.25 7.08
N ILE A 128 1.69 14.55 8.20
CA ILE A 128 0.99 15.10 9.38
C ILE A 128 1.67 16.38 9.85
N LYS A 129 3.00 16.36 10.00
CA LYS A 129 3.76 17.54 10.45
C LYS A 129 3.71 18.68 9.45
N LEU A 130 3.80 18.41 8.15
CA LEU A 130 3.70 19.43 7.10
C LEU A 130 2.30 20.05 7.04
N ILE A 131 1.23 19.27 7.23
CA ILE A 131 -0.14 19.75 7.31
C ILE A 131 -0.35 20.68 8.51
N TRP A 132 0.18 20.31 9.68
CA TRP A 132 0.10 21.15 10.87
C TRP A 132 0.91 22.45 10.73
N TYR A 133 2.12 22.35 10.17
CA TYR A 133 2.96 23.50 9.86
C TYR A 133 2.28 24.45 8.87
N TYR A 134 1.76 23.92 7.76
CA TYR A 134 1.00 24.65 6.76
C TYR A 134 -0.14 25.47 7.37
N ASN A 135 -0.99 24.81 8.19
CA ASN A 135 -2.11 25.50 8.82
C ASN A 135 -1.67 26.55 9.86
N ASN A 136 -0.59 26.30 10.60
CA ASN A 136 -0.03 27.29 11.54
C ASN A 136 0.45 28.56 10.81
N ILE A 137 1.14 28.40 9.68
CA ILE A 137 1.61 29.55 8.87
C ILE A 137 0.43 30.37 8.34
N LEU A 138 -0.67 29.71 7.99
CA LEU A 138 -1.90 30.37 7.55
C LEU A 138 -2.74 30.96 8.70
N GLY A 139 -2.24 30.95 9.95
CA GLY A 139 -2.98 31.45 11.11
C GLY A 139 -4.16 30.60 11.53
N ARG A 140 -4.13 29.31 11.28
CA ARG A 140 -5.19 28.33 11.59
C ARG A 140 -4.71 27.28 12.62
N PRO A 141 -4.37 27.68 13.87
CA PRO A 141 -3.73 26.80 14.85
C PRO A 141 -4.64 25.63 15.30
N GLU A 142 -5.95 25.78 15.21
CA GLU A 142 -6.92 24.73 15.58
C GLU A 142 -7.11 23.65 14.51
N LYS A 143 -6.70 23.91 13.26
CA LYS A 143 -6.88 23.01 12.12
C LYS A 143 -5.84 21.89 12.16
N LYS A 144 -6.11 20.82 12.94
CA LYS A 144 -5.18 19.72 13.27
C LYS A 144 -5.73 18.32 13.03
N LYS A 145 -7.07 18.14 13.03
CA LYS A 145 -7.67 16.83 12.88
C LYS A 145 -7.45 16.29 11.49
N ILE A 146 -7.17 14.99 11.39
CA ILE A 146 -6.98 14.27 10.11
C ILE A 146 -8.00 13.15 10.06
N ILE A 147 -8.77 13.11 8.98
CA ILE A 147 -9.75 12.07 8.73
C ILE A 147 -9.09 11.00 7.83
N SER A 148 -9.18 9.75 8.23
CA SER A 148 -8.88 8.57 7.40
C SER A 148 -10.14 7.72 7.23
N ARG A 149 -9.99 6.53 6.66
CA ARG A 149 -11.12 5.61 6.45
C ARG A 149 -10.96 4.36 7.30
N TRP A 150 -12.07 3.81 7.79
CA TRP A 150 -12.06 2.44 8.25
C TRP A 150 -11.48 1.53 7.16
N ARG A 151 -10.74 0.50 7.56
CA ARG A 151 -9.99 -0.43 6.69
C ARG A 151 -8.80 0.18 5.95
N GLY A 152 -8.54 1.48 6.04
CA GLY A 152 -7.32 2.10 5.52
C GLY A 152 -6.07 1.64 6.26
N TYR A 153 -4.91 1.61 5.59
CA TYR A 153 -3.61 1.33 6.20
C TYR A 153 -2.62 2.44 5.84
N HIS A 154 -2.13 3.16 6.85
CA HIS A 154 -1.27 4.32 6.65
C HIS A 154 0.07 4.25 7.39
N GLY A 155 0.34 3.15 8.09
CA GLY A 155 1.61 2.92 8.75
C GLY A 155 1.49 2.29 10.14
N SER A 156 2.64 2.11 10.78
CA SER A 156 2.81 1.48 12.10
C SER A 156 3.53 2.38 13.11
N GLY A 157 3.72 3.67 12.82
CA GLY A 157 4.13 4.69 13.80
C GLY A 157 2.99 5.00 14.75
N VAL A 158 3.22 5.86 15.75
CA VAL A 158 2.18 6.20 16.73
C VAL A 158 1.01 6.94 16.05
N MET A 159 1.28 7.99 15.29
CA MET A 159 0.22 8.73 14.58
C MET A 159 -0.27 7.98 13.34
N THR A 160 0.61 7.41 12.55
CA THR A 160 0.24 6.64 11.35
C THR A 160 -0.48 5.33 11.69
N GLY A 161 -0.17 4.72 12.83
CA GLY A 161 -0.95 3.63 13.41
C GLY A 161 -2.36 4.07 13.81
N SER A 162 -2.49 5.28 14.39
CA SER A 162 -3.80 5.88 14.67
C SER A 162 -4.62 6.13 13.41
N LEU A 163 -3.99 6.55 12.30
CA LEU A 163 -4.65 6.75 10.99
C LEU A 163 -5.07 5.43 10.34
N THR A 164 -4.42 4.31 10.67
CA THR A 164 -4.77 2.99 10.16
C THR A 164 -6.12 2.55 10.72
N GLY A 165 -7.12 2.31 9.87
CA GLY A 165 -8.50 1.93 10.25
C GLY A 165 -8.72 0.41 10.38
N LEU A 166 -7.74 -0.33 10.89
CA LEU A 166 -7.74 -1.79 11.05
C LEU A 166 -7.53 -2.16 12.52
N ALA A 167 -8.51 -2.80 13.14
CA ALA A 167 -8.50 -3.11 14.58
C ALA A 167 -7.25 -3.85 15.07
N LEU A 168 -6.67 -4.73 14.25
CA LEU A 168 -5.44 -5.47 14.58
C LEU A 168 -4.29 -4.54 14.97
N PHE A 169 -4.19 -3.36 14.35
CA PHE A 169 -3.11 -2.40 14.59
C PHE A 169 -3.38 -1.46 15.77
N HIS A 170 -4.56 -1.52 16.36
CA HIS A 170 -4.93 -0.71 17.53
C HIS A 170 -4.90 -1.52 18.83
N ASN A 171 -5.18 -2.82 18.75
CA ASN A 171 -5.33 -3.67 19.93
C ASN A 171 -4.08 -3.64 20.81
N ALA A 172 -4.26 -3.29 22.09
CA ALA A 172 -3.22 -3.24 23.13
C ALA A 172 -2.07 -2.24 22.90
N PHE A 173 -2.21 -1.28 21.96
CA PHE A 173 -1.21 -0.22 21.75
C PHE A 173 -1.59 1.14 22.33
N ASP A 174 -2.85 1.32 22.74
CA ASP A 174 -3.37 2.57 23.34
C ASP A 174 -3.02 3.81 22.50
N LEU A 175 -3.16 3.69 21.17
CA LEU A 175 -2.81 4.74 20.22
C LEU A 175 -3.66 6.00 20.44
N PRO A 176 -3.09 7.21 20.25
CA PRO A 176 -3.84 8.47 20.41
C PRO A 176 -4.98 8.54 19.39
N ARG A 177 -6.19 8.79 19.88
CA ARG A 177 -7.38 8.95 19.05
C ARG A 177 -7.56 10.39 18.56
N ALA A 178 -7.29 11.36 19.39
CA ALA A 178 -7.21 12.75 18.98
C ALA A 178 -5.78 13.05 18.48
N PRO A 179 -5.61 13.64 17.32
CA PRO A 179 -6.57 14.27 16.42
C PRO A 179 -6.98 13.42 15.19
N VAL A 180 -7.17 12.13 15.33
CA VAL A 180 -7.47 11.22 14.20
C VAL A 180 -8.93 10.76 14.25
N LEU A 181 -9.59 10.80 13.09
CA LEU A 181 -10.98 10.40 12.88
C LEU A 181 -11.06 9.37 11.74
N HIS A 182 -12.05 8.48 11.80
CA HIS A 182 -12.28 7.48 10.75
C HIS A 182 -13.70 7.59 10.20
N THR A 183 -13.81 7.82 8.89
CA THR A 183 -15.08 7.80 8.16
C THR A 183 -15.30 6.47 7.45
N GLU A 184 -16.44 6.32 6.77
CA GLU A 184 -16.83 5.11 6.07
C GLU A 184 -15.81 4.67 5.00
N ALA A 185 -15.62 3.34 4.91
CA ALA A 185 -14.85 2.73 3.83
C ALA A 185 -15.68 2.69 2.53
N PRO A 186 -15.10 2.95 1.35
CA PRO A 186 -15.80 2.84 0.07
C PRO A 186 -16.00 1.39 -0.37
N TYR A 187 -16.55 0.56 0.53
CA TYR A 187 -16.67 -0.88 0.35
C TYR A 187 -18.07 -1.26 -0.16
N TYR A 188 -18.27 -1.14 -1.47
CA TYR A 188 -19.59 -1.32 -2.08
C TYR A 188 -20.20 -2.69 -1.81
N PHE A 189 -19.44 -3.78 -1.83
CA PHE A 189 -19.95 -5.11 -1.49
C PHE A 189 -20.51 -5.20 -0.07
N ARG A 190 -19.93 -4.44 0.88
CA ARG A 190 -20.33 -4.40 2.30
C ARG A 190 -21.17 -3.16 2.66
N ARG A 191 -21.81 -2.51 1.67
CA ARG A 191 -22.63 -1.32 1.92
C ARG A 191 -23.78 -1.62 2.88
N PRO A 192 -24.21 -0.65 3.70
CA PRO A 192 -25.20 -0.88 4.75
C PRO A 192 -26.59 -1.22 4.20
N ASP A 193 -26.96 -0.66 3.06
CA ASP A 193 -28.20 -0.94 2.35
C ASP A 193 -27.90 -1.51 0.96
N GLN A 194 -28.26 -2.77 0.76
CA GLN A 194 -27.98 -3.51 -0.47
C GLN A 194 -28.76 -2.99 -1.69
N SER A 195 -29.80 -2.18 -1.49
CA SER A 195 -30.55 -1.54 -2.58
C SER A 195 -29.82 -0.34 -3.20
N MET A 196 -28.80 0.23 -2.53
CA MET A 196 -28.03 1.34 -3.04
C MET A 196 -27.30 0.96 -4.33
N SER A 197 -27.41 1.80 -5.36
CA SER A 197 -26.50 1.77 -6.52
C SER A 197 -25.09 2.24 -6.13
N GLU A 198 -24.09 2.02 -7.00
CA GLU A 198 -22.73 2.55 -6.79
C GLU A 198 -22.73 4.08 -6.57
N GLU A 199 -23.51 4.80 -7.38
CA GLU A 199 -23.62 6.26 -7.28
C GLU A 199 -24.22 6.71 -5.95
N GLN A 200 -25.28 6.02 -5.50
CA GLN A 200 -25.90 6.30 -4.19
C GLN A 200 -24.97 5.98 -3.04
N PHE A 201 -24.17 4.91 -3.15
CA PHE A 201 -23.20 4.57 -2.11
C PHE A 201 -22.01 5.54 -2.11
N SER A 202 -21.55 6.02 -3.28
CA SER A 202 -20.57 7.10 -3.34
C SER A 202 -21.07 8.37 -2.66
N GLN A 203 -22.35 8.73 -2.86
CA GLN A 203 -22.97 9.87 -2.19
C GLN A 203 -23.06 9.64 -0.68
N TYR A 204 -23.52 8.46 -0.24
CA TYR A 204 -23.58 8.09 1.17
C TYR A 204 -22.19 8.27 1.86
N CYS A 205 -21.11 7.81 1.24
CA CYS A 205 -19.78 7.98 1.80
C CYS A 205 -19.36 9.48 1.91
N ALA A 206 -19.72 10.27 0.91
CA ALA A 206 -19.45 11.71 0.92
C ALA A 206 -20.28 12.43 1.99
N ASP A 207 -21.56 12.09 2.12
CA ASP A 207 -22.46 12.64 3.15
C ASP A 207 -21.92 12.29 4.56
N LYS A 208 -21.48 11.06 4.79
CA LYS A 208 -20.85 10.64 6.07
C LYS A 208 -19.57 11.40 6.37
N LEU A 209 -18.74 11.69 5.37
CA LEU A 209 -17.58 12.55 5.54
C LEU A 209 -18.01 13.98 5.91
N GLU A 210 -18.97 14.55 5.21
CA GLU A 210 -19.45 15.91 5.47
C GLU A 210 -20.12 16.04 6.84
N GLU A 211 -20.98 15.09 7.23
CA GLU A 211 -21.57 15.02 8.58
C GLU A 211 -20.48 15.04 9.67
N MET A 212 -19.40 14.25 9.49
CA MET A 212 -18.28 14.21 10.42
C MET A 212 -17.54 15.56 10.49
N ILE A 213 -17.24 16.17 9.35
CA ILE A 213 -16.58 17.50 9.28
C ILE A 213 -17.40 18.56 10.03
N ILE A 214 -18.73 18.58 9.81
CA ILE A 214 -19.62 19.52 10.47
C ILE A 214 -19.66 19.29 11.98
N ALA A 215 -19.76 18.03 12.41
CA ALA A 215 -19.82 17.66 13.83
C ALA A 215 -18.53 17.99 14.60
N GLU A 216 -17.36 17.87 13.93
CA GLU A 216 -16.04 18.16 14.52
C GLU A 216 -15.65 19.64 14.48
N GLY A 217 -16.36 20.45 13.69
CA GLY A 217 -16.04 21.84 13.37
C GLY A 217 -15.08 21.93 12.18
N PRO A 218 -15.53 22.44 11.02
CA PRO A 218 -14.72 22.50 9.79
C PRO A 218 -13.37 23.22 9.97
N GLU A 219 -13.32 24.21 10.89
CA GLU A 219 -12.12 24.95 11.22
C GLU A 219 -11.07 24.11 11.97
N THR A 220 -11.43 22.92 12.48
CA THR A 220 -10.53 22.02 13.21
C THR A 220 -9.98 20.88 12.33
N VAL A 221 -10.63 20.60 11.18
CA VAL A 221 -10.25 19.49 10.30
C VAL A 221 -9.24 19.96 9.26
N ALA A 222 -8.03 19.43 9.30
CA ALA A 222 -6.90 19.86 8.49
C ALA A 222 -6.77 19.11 7.17
N ALA A 223 -6.98 17.79 7.19
CA ALA A 223 -6.77 16.96 6.01
C ALA A 223 -7.62 15.67 6.04
N PHE A 224 -7.80 15.10 4.85
CA PHE A 224 -8.25 13.75 4.63
C PHE A 224 -7.10 12.95 4.00
N ILE A 225 -6.86 11.73 4.50
CA ILE A 225 -5.89 10.81 3.92
C ILE A 225 -6.58 9.56 3.40
N GLY A 226 -6.21 9.13 2.19
CA GLY A 226 -6.78 7.91 1.62
C GLY A 226 -5.93 7.28 0.53
N GLU A 227 -5.92 5.96 0.53
CA GLU A 227 -5.37 5.16 -0.58
C GLU A 227 -6.31 5.29 -1.79
N PRO A 228 -5.81 5.45 -3.04
CA PRO A 228 -6.67 5.44 -4.23
C PRO A 228 -7.58 4.22 -4.32
N ILE A 229 -7.05 3.05 -4.00
CA ILE A 229 -7.75 1.79 -3.74
C ILE A 229 -7.30 1.27 -2.36
N LEU A 230 -8.22 0.83 -1.51
CA LEU A 230 -7.84 0.23 -0.23
C LEU A 230 -7.00 -1.03 -0.47
N GLY A 231 -5.71 -1.00 -0.11
CA GLY A 231 -4.82 -2.15 -0.28
C GLY A 231 -5.00 -3.19 0.82
N THR A 232 -4.40 -2.95 1.98
CA THR A 232 -4.38 -3.88 3.12
C THR A 232 -5.79 -4.16 3.67
N GLY A 233 -6.72 -3.24 3.52
CA GLY A 233 -8.12 -3.37 3.93
C GLY A 233 -8.95 -4.38 3.13
N GLY A 234 -8.37 -5.01 2.09
CA GLY A 234 -9.04 -6.07 1.33
C GLY A 234 -9.06 -5.89 -0.18
N ILE A 235 -8.16 -5.10 -0.74
CA ILE A 235 -8.11 -4.75 -2.17
C ILE A 235 -9.50 -4.30 -2.64
N VAL A 236 -9.94 -3.14 -2.12
CA VAL A 236 -11.29 -2.62 -2.36
C VAL A 236 -11.22 -1.40 -3.29
N PRO A 237 -11.57 -1.56 -4.58
CA PRO A 237 -11.76 -0.43 -5.48
C PRO A 237 -12.87 0.48 -4.97
N PRO A 238 -12.68 1.81 -5.03
CA PRO A 238 -13.77 2.73 -4.71
C PRO A 238 -14.87 2.64 -5.79
N PRO A 239 -16.15 2.86 -5.43
CA PRO A 239 -17.21 2.99 -6.41
C PRO A 239 -16.94 4.15 -7.38
N LYS A 240 -17.53 4.08 -8.57
CA LYS A 240 -17.47 5.19 -9.54
C LYS A 240 -17.92 6.49 -8.86
N THR A 241 -17.30 7.60 -9.19
CA THR A 241 -17.58 8.94 -8.64
C THR A 241 -17.21 9.17 -7.17
N TYR A 242 -16.74 8.15 -6.43
CA TYR A 242 -16.37 8.31 -5.01
C TYR A 242 -15.36 9.45 -4.82
N TRP A 243 -14.23 9.42 -5.50
CA TRP A 243 -13.18 10.43 -5.32
C TRP A 243 -13.61 11.83 -5.74
N GLN A 244 -14.44 11.96 -6.79
CA GLN A 244 -14.98 13.26 -7.21
C GLN A 244 -15.91 13.87 -6.14
N LYS A 245 -16.74 13.04 -5.49
CA LYS A 245 -17.63 13.48 -4.41
C LYS A 245 -16.86 13.81 -3.13
N ILE A 246 -15.88 13.00 -2.76
CA ILE A 246 -14.98 13.29 -1.63
C ILE A 246 -14.24 14.62 -1.88
N GLN A 247 -13.64 14.80 -3.06
CA GLN A 247 -12.94 16.04 -3.41
C GLN A 247 -13.84 17.27 -3.29
N ALA A 248 -15.09 17.19 -3.75
CA ALA A 248 -16.05 18.28 -3.64
C ALA A 248 -16.34 18.68 -2.18
N VAL A 249 -16.43 17.70 -1.28
CA VAL A 249 -16.58 17.96 0.17
C VAL A 249 -15.32 18.61 0.73
N LEU A 250 -14.14 18.10 0.39
CA LEU A 250 -12.87 18.66 0.89
C LEU A 250 -12.64 20.09 0.41
N ASP A 251 -12.92 20.37 -0.87
CA ASP A 251 -12.81 21.71 -1.46
C ASP A 251 -13.75 22.71 -0.76
N LYS A 252 -14.98 22.28 -0.45
CA LYS A 252 -15.97 23.12 0.24
C LYS A 252 -15.48 23.63 1.60
N TYR A 253 -14.71 22.84 2.33
CA TYR A 253 -14.26 23.17 3.69
C TYR A 253 -12.75 23.50 3.77
N ASP A 254 -12.09 23.69 2.61
CA ASP A 254 -10.64 23.93 2.52
C ASP A 254 -9.81 22.93 3.33
N ILE A 255 -10.09 21.64 3.10
CA ILE A 255 -9.42 20.49 3.73
C ILE A 255 -8.45 19.89 2.72
N LEU A 256 -7.19 19.68 3.13
CA LEU A 256 -6.15 19.12 2.28
C LEU A 256 -6.41 17.64 1.99
N LEU A 257 -6.09 17.19 0.77
CA LEU A 257 -6.11 15.77 0.37
C LEU A 257 -4.69 15.20 0.37
N VAL A 258 -4.50 14.11 1.12
CA VAL A 258 -3.30 13.26 1.04
C VAL A 258 -3.66 11.97 0.31
N ALA A 259 -3.08 11.75 -0.86
CA ALA A 259 -3.16 10.47 -1.54
C ALA A 259 -2.07 9.53 -1.04
N ASP A 260 -2.44 8.45 -0.36
CA ASP A 260 -1.49 7.41 0.03
C ASP A 260 -1.27 6.44 -1.13
N GLU A 261 -0.26 6.73 -1.92
CA GLU A 261 0.15 5.97 -3.12
C GLU A 261 1.23 4.92 -2.82
N VAL A 262 1.39 4.57 -1.56
CA VAL A 262 2.42 3.58 -1.14
C VAL A 262 2.24 2.25 -1.85
N VAL A 263 1.00 1.85 -2.17
CA VAL A 263 0.71 0.63 -2.94
C VAL A 263 0.51 0.94 -4.42
N THR A 264 -0.21 1.99 -4.74
CA THR A 264 -0.72 2.29 -6.09
C THR A 264 0.28 3.00 -6.98
N GLY A 265 1.23 3.71 -6.40
CA GLY A 265 2.28 4.39 -7.14
C GLY A 265 3.18 3.45 -7.93
N PHE A 266 3.74 3.99 -9.00
CA PHE A 266 4.70 3.30 -9.88
C PHE A 266 4.12 2.11 -10.64
N GLY A 267 2.88 2.27 -11.17
CA GLY A 267 2.36 1.42 -12.22
C GLY A 267 1.27 0.42 -11.82
N ARG A 268 1.00 0.22 -10.53
CA ARG A 268 0.13 -0.86 -10.02
C ARG A 268 -1.27 -0.91 -10.64
N LEU A 269 -1.85 0.25 -10.97
CA LEU A 269 -3.19 0.37 -11.55
C LEU A 269 -3.20 0.56 -13.09
N GLY A 270 -2.08 0.37 -13.78
CA GLY A 270 -1.97 0.65 -15.21
C GLY A 270 -1.75 2.13 -15.54
N THR A 271 -1.53 2.95 -14.53
CA THR A 271 -1.08 4.35 -14.61
C THR A 271 0.10 4.53 -13.67
N MET A 272 0.91 5.58 -13.87
CA MET A 272 2.07 5.82 -12.99
C MET A 272 1.64 6.06 -11.54
N PHE A 273 0.52 6.78 -11.34
CA PHE A 273 -0.09 7.02 -10.03
C PHE A 273 -1.58 6.66 -10.04
N GLY A 274 -2.07 6.11 -8.94
CA GLY A 274 -3.49 5.82 -8.75
C GLY A 274 -4.35 7.08 -8.66
N SER A 275 -3.76 8.20 -8.27
CA SER A 275 -4.41 9.52 -8.29
C SER A 275 -4.84 9.91 -9.70
N ASP A 276 -4.00 9.67 -10.72
CA ASP A 276 -4.37 9.91 -12.13
C ASP A 276 -5.48 8.95 -12.58
N HIS A 277 -5.40 7.68 -12.16
CA HIS A 277 -6.38 6.66 -12.51
C HIS A 277 -7.80 7.01 -12.03
N TYR A 278 -7.92 7.53 -10.82
CA TYR A 278 -9.20 7.90 -10.21
C TYR A 278 -9.55 9.40 -10.30
N GLY A 279 -8.72 10.22 -10.95
CA GLY A 279 -8.94 11.66 -11.10
C GLY A 279 -8.89 12.44 -9.79
N MET A 280 -8.07 12.00 -8.83
CA MET A 280 -7.84 12.70 -7.58
C MET A 280 -6.96 13.95 -7.79
N LYS A 281 -7.11 14.94 -6.92
CA LYS A 281 -6.30 16.18 -6.93
C LYS A 281 -5.64 16.39 -5.57
N PRO A 282 -4.64 15.57 -5.22
CA PRO A 282 -4.02 15.64 -3.89
C PRO A 282 -3.15 16.89 -3.71
N ASP A 283 -3.09 17.37 -2.47
CA ASP A 283 -2.11 18.37 -2.01
C ASP A 283 -0.77 17.71 -1.64
N LEU A 284 -0.81 16.47 -1.16
CA LEU A 284 0.34 15.63 -0.81
C LEU A 284 0.15 14.22 -1.36
N ILE A 285 1.25 13.58 -1.80
CA ILE A 285 1.25 12.18 -2.23
C ILE A 285 2.31 11.42 -1.45
N THR A 286 1.92 10.33 -0.81
CA THR A 286 2.85 9.44 -0.11
C THR A 286 3.35 8.35 -1.06
N ILE A 287 4.66 8.18 -1.18
CA ILE A 287 5.30 7.16 -2.03
C ILE A 287 6.26 6.27 -1.23
N ALA A 288 6.33 4.99 -1.56
CA ALA A 288 7.28 4.01 -1.03
C ALA A 288 7.31 2.76 -1.95
N LYS A 289 7.61 1.59 -1.44
CA LYS A 289 7.48 0.26 -2.08
C LYS A 289 7.96 0.23 -3.54
N GLY A 290 7.03 0.42 -4.49
CA GLY A 290 7.29 0.45 -5.93
C GLY A 290 8.32 1.48 -6.36
N LEU A 291 8.61 2.50 -5.55
CA LEU A 291 9.66 3.50 -5.83
C LEU A 291 11.04 2.88 -6.07
N THR A 292 11.37 1.83 -5.35
CA THR A 292 12.64 1.08 -5.50
C THR A 292 12.40 -0.40 -5.79
N SER A 293 11.16 -0.83 -5.97
CA SER A 293 10.76 -2.25 -5.99
C SER A 293 11.35 -3.04 -4.82
N ALA A 294 11.48 -2.40 -3.64
CA ALA A 294 12.02 -2.95 -2.41
C ALA A 294 13.51 -3.39 -2.45
N TYR A 295 14.27 -3.04 -3.50
CA TYR A 295 15.71 -3.29 -3.53
C TYR A 295 16.48 -2.44 -2.51
N ALA A 296 15.91 -1.31 -2.10
CA ALA A 296 16.42 -0.49 -1.00
C ALA A 296 15.24 0.21 -0.28
N PRO A 297 15.31 0.42 1.05
CA PRO A 297 14.27 1.13 1.79
C PRO A 297 14.30 2.62 1.44
N LEU A 298 13.26 3.09 0.75
CA LEU A 298 13.07 4.50 0.40
C LEU A 298 11.59 4.82 0.33
N SER A 299 11.24 5.99 0.82
CA SER A 299 9.91 6.57 0.71
C SER A 299 10.01 8.07 0.45
N GLY A 300 8.89 8.70 0.26
CA GLY A 300 8.83 10.15 0.18
C GLY A 300 7.41 10.69 0.23
N THR A 301 7.36 11.99 0.41
CA THR A 301 6.18 12.81 0.25
C THR A 301 6.38 13.73 -0.93
N ILE A 302 5.49 13.68 -1.91
CA ILE A 302 5.45 14.66 -3.00
C ILE A 302 4.52 15.78 -2.56
N VAL A 303 5.02 17.02 -2.62
CA VAL A 303 4.33 18.22 -2.12
C VAL A 303 3.85 19.05 -3.31
N SER A 304 2.59 19.48 -3.29
CA SER A 304 2.04 20.38 -4.31
C SER A 304 2.69 21.76 -4.26
N ASN A 305 2.67 22.46 -5.40
CA ASN A 305 3.18 23.82 -5.47
C ASN A 305 2.39 24.78 -4.53
N LYS A 306 1.06 24.55 -4.40
CA LYS A 306 0.20 25.31 -3.45
C LYS A 306 0.77 25.22 -2.02
N MET A 307 1.04 24.02 -1.53
CA MET A 307 1.61 23.86 -0.20
C MET A 307 3.03 24.38 -0.11
N TRP A 308 3.87 24.12 -1.10
CA TRP A 308 5.26 24.56 -1.11
C TRP A 308 5.41 26.06 -0.91
N GLN A 309 4.58 26.90 -1.56
CA GLN A 309 4.63 28.36 -1.39
C GLN A 309 4.38 28.79 0.07
N VAL A 310 3.46 28.14 0.76
CA VAL A 310 3.20 28.41 2.19
C VAL A 310 4.35 27.93 3.08
N LEU A 311 4.95 26.75 2.78
CA LEU A 311 6.11 26.25 3.53
C LEU A 311 7.31 27.18 3.38
N VAL A 312 7.55 27.76 2.19
CA VAL A 312 8.59 28.80 1.97
C VAL A 312 8.32 30.04 2.80
N GLN A 313 7.10 30.58 2.75
CA GLN A 313 6.70 31.72 3.58
C GLN A 313 6.93 31.46 5.08
N GLY A 314 6.60 30.25 5.54
CA GLY A 314 6.83 29.86 6.93
C GLY A 314 8.31 29.80 7.29
N SER A 315 9.14 29.33 6.38
CA SER A 315 10.59 29.28 6.55
C SER A 315 11.20 30.70 6.62
N ASP A 316 10.69 31.65 5.84
CA ASP A 316 11.12 33.04 5.90
C ASP A 316 10.75 33.69 7.23
N GLN A 317 9.62 33.31 7.84
CA GLN A 317 9.14 33.85 9.11
C GLN A 317 9.81 33.24 10.34
N MET A 318 10.04 31.91 10.32
CA MET A 318 10.42 31.13 11.51
C MET A 318 11.80 30.47 11.39
N GLY A 319 12.47 30.58 10.25
CA GLY A 319 13.74 29.90 9.97
C GLY A 319 13.54 28.44 9.50
N ALA A 320 14.58 27.65 9.65
CA ALA A 320 14.59 26.27 9.16
C ALA A 320 13.47 25.40 9.76
N ILE A 321 12.83 24.58 8.95
CA ILE A 321 11.84 23.59 9.41
C ILE A 321 12.54 22.55 10.29
N GLY A 322 12.10 22.41 11.54
CA GLY A 322 12.62 21.46 12.53
C GLY A 322 12.13 20.01 12.28
N HIS A 323 12.33 19.50 11.05
CA HIS A 323 11.97 18.15 10.67
C HIS A 323 13.00 17.54 9.71
N GLY A 324 13.49 16.34 10.02
CA GLY A 324 14.45 15.64 9.19
C GLY A 324 14.69 14.21 9.69
N TRP A 325 14.76 13.27 8.76
CA TRP A 325 15.23 11.91 9.02
C TRP A 325 16.72 11.84 8.66
N THR A 326 17.55 11.27 9.52
CA THR A 326 19.01 11.18 9.28
C THR A 326 19.35 10.61 7.92
N TYR A 327 18.60 9.58 7.49
CA TYR A 327 18.85 8.90 6.22
C TYR A 327 17.93 9.38 5.08
N SER A 328 17.30 10.56 5.20
CA SER A 328 16.56 11.18 4.10
C SER A 328 17.41 11.24 2.83
N ALA A 329 16.83 10.86 1.71
CA ALA A 329 17.50 10.90 0.39
C ALA A 329 18.84 10.12 0.33
N HIS A 330 18.94 9.00 1.04
CA HIS A 330 20.14 8.16 1.08
C HIS A 330 20.62 7.83 -0.35
N PRO A 331 21.88 8.14 -0.73
CA PRO A 331 22.31 8.06 -2.12
C PRO A 331 22.25 6.66 -2.71
N ILE A 332 22.52 5.60 -1.94
CA ILE A 332 22.40 4.21 -2.39
C ILE A 332 20.95 3.88 -2.71
N CYS A 333 20.01 4.31 -1.85
CA CYS A 333 18.59 4.09 -2.07
C CYS A 333 18.06 4.91 -3.26
N ALA A 334 18.58 6.12 -3.45
CA ALA A 334 18.28 6.97 -4.59
C ALA A 334 18.78 6.35 -5.91
N ALA A 335 19.98 5.78 -5.94
CA ALA A 335 20.50 5.07 -7.10
C ALA A 335 19.64 3.84 -7.45
N ALA A 336 19.17 3.09 -6.44
CA ALA A 336 18.21 2.01 -6.65
C ALA A 336 16.90 2.52 -7.26
N GLY A 337 16.38 3.64 -6.77
CA GLY A 337 15.16 4.27 -7.29
C GLY A 337 15.30 4.73 -8.74
N ILE A 338 16.44 5.33 -9.11
CA ILE A 338 16.74 5.72 -10.50
C ILE A 338 16.70 4.51 -11.43
N ALA A 339 17.48 3.46 -11.10
CA ALA A 339 17.54 2.25 -11.92
C ALA A 339 16.18 1.55 -12.00
N ASN A 340 15.40 1.60 -10.93
CA ASN A 340 14.04 1.05 -10.88
C ASN A 340 13.08 1.82 -11.80
N LEU A 341 13.07 3.16 -11.74
CA LEU A 341 12.22 3.97 -12.63
C LEU A 341 12.59 3.79 -14.11
N GLU A 342 13.89 3.68 -14.42
CA GLU A 342 14.35 3.33 -15.77
C GLU A 342 13.83 1.96 -16.21
N LEU A 343 13.86 0.93 -15.34
CA LEU A 343 13.33 -0.40 -15.65
C LEU A 343 11.80 -0.42 -15.78
N ILE A 344 11.07 0.39 -15.03
CA ILE A 344 9.62 0.53 -15.19
C ILE A 344 9.29 0.95 -16.61
N ASP A 345 10.03 1.92 -17.15
CA ASP A 345 9.83 2.42 -18.52
C ASP A 345 10.32 1.39 -19.56
N GLU A 346 11.53 0.84 -19.40
CA GLU A 346 12.14 -0.11 -20.34
C GLU A 346 11.32 -1.40 -20.50
N LEU A 347 10.73 -1.89 -19.43
CA LEU A 347 9.95 -3.13 -19.43
C LEU A 347 8.47 -2.92 -19.76
N GLY A 348 8.01 -1.68 -19.90
CA GLY A 348 6.60 -1.36 -20.20
C GLY A 348 5.62 -1.89 -19.14
N ILE A 349 6.07 -2.00 -17.88
CA ILE A 349 5.29 -2.69 -16.83
C ILE A 349 4.01 -1.93 -16.42
N VAL A 350 3.93 -0.63 -16.65
CA VAL A 350 2.71 0.14 -16.39
C VAL A 350 1.59 -0.32 -17.31
N GLU A 351 1.87 -0.44 -18.63
CA GLU A 351 0.93 -0.95 -19.62
C GLU A 351 0.59 -2.42 -19.34
N ASN A 352 1.60 -3.23 -18.99
CA ASN A 352 1.38 -4.63 -18.63
C ASN A 352 0.44 -4.77 -17.42
N ALA A 353 0.57 -3.92 -16.41
CA ALA A 353 -0.32 -3.94 -15.24
C ALA A 353 -1.78 -3.66 -15.62
N GLY A 354 -2.03 -2.80 -16.60
CA GLY A 354 -3.37 -2.55 -17.13
C GLY A 354 -3.92 -3.73 -17.92
N THR A 355 -3.14 -4.23 -18.89
CA THR A 355 -3.58 -5.27 -19.83
C THR A 355 -3.61 -6.67 -19.21
N THR A 356 -2.48 -7.11 -18.63
CA THR A 356 -2.39 -8.41 -17.95
C THR A 356 -3.23 -8.43 -16.67
N GLY A 357 -3.36 -7.28 -15.97
CA GLY A 357 -4.24 -7.17 -14.81
C GLY A 357 -5.71 -7.38 -15.17
N THR A 358 -6.19 -6.78 -16.26
CA THR A 358 -7.55 -7.00 -16.76
C THR A 358 -7.78 -8.47 -17.15
N TYR A 359 -6.83 -9.08 -17.84
CA TYR A 359 -6.85 -10.50 -18.17
C TYR A 359 -6.92 -11.36 -16.90
N PHE A 360 -5.99 -11.15 -15.98
CA PHE A 360 -5.92 -11.91 -14.72
C PHE A 360 -7.22 -11.87 -13.92
N ARG A 361 -7.80 -10.68 -13.73
CA ARG A 361 -9.07 -10.54 -13.00
C ARG A 361 -10.22 -11.24 -13.71
N SER A 362 -10.30 -11.11 -15.03
CA SER A 362 -11.33 -11.79 -15.83
C SER A 362 -11.24 -13.31 -15.73
N GLU A 363 -10.03 -13.87 -15.85
CA GLU A 363 -9.84 -15.33 -15.75
C GLU A 363 -10.07 -15.83 -14.31
N LEU A 364 -9.66 -15.07 -13.28
CA LEU A 364 -9.93 -15.38 -11.88
C LEU A 364 -11.45 -15.39 -11.62
N GLU A 365 -12.17 -14.37 -12.07
CA GLU A 365 -13.63 -14.31 -11.93
C GLU A 365 -14.31 -15.49 -12.61
N LYS A 366 -13.97 -15.81 -13.86
CA LYS A 366 -14.51 -16.97 -14.59
C LYS A 366 -14.26 -18.27 -13.83
N ALA A 367 -13.08 -18.42 -13.24
CA ALA A 367 -12.70 -19.65 -12.55
C ALA A 367 -13.42 -19.87 -11.21
N VAL A 368 -13.74 -18.79 -10.47
CA VAL A 368 -14.19 -18.95 -9.08
C VAL A 368 -15.54 -18.28 -8.74
N ALA A 369 -16.04 -17.35 -9.55
CA ALA A 369 -17.28 -16.62 -9.21
C ALA A 369 -18.54 -17.51 -9.16
N GLY A 370 -18.52 -18.65 -9.83
CA GLY A 370 -19.59 -19.67 -9.75
C GLY A 370 -19.62 -20.47 -8.44
N HIS A 371 -18.59 -20.41 -7.63
CA HIS A 371 -18.52 -21.15 -6.36
C HIS A 371 -19.46 -20.52 -5.32
N ARG A 372 -20.26 -21.35 -4.62
CA ARG A 372 -21.32 -20.89 -3.69
C ARG A 372 -20.78 -20.03 -2.54
N ASN A 373 -19.53 -20.22 -2.14
CA ASN A 373 -18.90 -19.51 -1.05
C ASN A 373 -17.98 -18.35 -1.52
N VAL A 374 -18.01 -18.00 -2.80
CA VAL A 374 -17.35 -16.82 -3.35
C VAL A 374 -18.39 -15.72 -3.49
N GLY A 375 -18.31 -14.72 -2.62
CA GLY A 375 -19.25 -13.59 -2.59
C GLY A 375 -18.91 -12.54 -3.64
N GLU A 376 -17.63 -12.24 -3.80
CA GLU A 376 -17.14 -11.24 -4.75
C GLU A 376 -15.73 -11.56 -5.24
N VAL A 377 -15.49 -11.32 -6.53
CA VAL A 377 -14.15 -11.16 -7.11
C VAL A 377 -14.03 -9.70 -7.53
N ARG A 378 -13.01 -9.01 -7.02
CA ARG A 378 -12.82 -7.57 -7.27
C ARG A 378 -11.36 -7.23 -7.46
N GLY A 379 -11.08 -6.02 -7.92
CA GLY A 379 -9.72 -5.49 -8.08
C GLY A 379 -9.66 -4.42 -9.14
N ASP A 380 -8.45 -3.84 -9.31
CA ASP A 380 -8.14 -2.89 -10.36
C ASP A 380 -6.65 -2.95 -10.71
N GLY A 381 -6.28 -2.59 -11.93
CA GLY A 381 -4.92 -2.80 -12.42
C GLY A 381 -4.48 -4.25 -12.23
N LEU A 382 -3.27 -4.47 -11.73
CA LEU A 382 -2.76 -5.81 -11.40
C LEU A 382 -2.87 -6.07 -9.88
N MET A 383 -4.09 -5.90 -9.36
CA MET A 383 -4.52 -6.27 -8.02
C MET A 383 -5.87 -6.98 -8.12
N ALA A 384 -6.05 -8.07 -7.36
CA ALA A 384 -7.31 -8.80 -7.30
C ALA A 384 -7.54 -9.36 -5.88
N ALA A 385 -8.81 -9.53 -5.52
CA ALA A 385 -9.20 -10.21 -4.30
C ALA A 385 -10.42 -11.09 -4.53
N VAL A 386 -10.46 -12.21 -3.82
CA VAL A 386 -11.62 -13.10 -3.71
C VAL A 386 -12.13 -13.01 -2.28
N GLU A 387 -13.38 -12.61 -2.10
CA GLU A 387 -14.05 -12.55 -0.81
C GLU A 387 -14.91 -13.78 -0.60
N PHE A 388 -14.75 -14.43 0.55
CA PHE A 388 -15.49 -15.64 0.89
C PHE A 388 -16.66 -15.32 1.81
N VAL A 389 -17.78 -16.02 1.59
CA VAL A 389 -19.04 -15.90 2.33
C VAL A 389 -19.58 -17.28 2.71
N ASP A 390 -20.29 -17.34 3.83
CA ASP A 390 -20.98 -18.55 4.26
C ASP A 390 -22.20 -18.82 3.36
N ASP A 391 -22.94 -17.75 3.07
CA ASP A 391 -24.05 -17.76 2.11
C ASP A 391 -23.93 -16.57 1.15
N LYS A 392 -23.97 -16.86 -0.17
CA LYS A 392 -23.80 -15.87 -1.23
C LYS A 392 -25.07 -15.05 -1.44
N ASP A 393 -26.24 -15.67 -1.35
CA ASP A 393 -27.51 -15.02 -1.65
C ASP A 393 -27.88 -14.04 -0.54
N ASP A 394 -27.72 -14.44 0.71
CA ASP A 394 -27.91 -13.62 1.90
C ASP A 394 -26.70 -12.74 2.26
N ARG A 395 -25.58 -12.87 1.54
CA ARG A 395 -24.30 -12.23 1.85
C ARG A 395 -23.86 -12.43 3.30
N LYS A 396 -24.10 -13.61 3.81
CA LYS A 396 -23.71 -13.97 5.17
C LYS A 396 -22.23 -14.29 5.23
N PHE A 397 -21.51 -13.57 6.07
CA PHE A 397 -20.08 -13.80 6.29
C PHE A 397 -19.85 -14.94 7.27
N PHE A 398 -18.71 -15.61 7.13
CA PHE A 398 -18.28 -16.62 8.08
C PHE A 398 -18.02 -16.00 9.47
N ASP A 399 -18.15 -16.81 10.52
CA ASP A 399 -17.57 -16.49 11.82
C ASP A 399 -16.06 -16.33 11.67
N ALA A 400 -15.51 -15.22 12.18
CA ALA A 400 -14.08 -14.89 12.05
C ALA A 400 -13.15 -15.96 12.64
N GLY A 401 -13.64 -16.73 13.63
CA GLY A 401 -12.89 -17.84 14.23
C GLY A 401 -12.65 -19.00 13.24
N ARG A 402 -13.41 -19.13 12.17
CA ARG A 402 -13.21 -20.15 11.14
C ARG A 402 -11.99 -19.91 10.28
N LYS A 403 -11.51 -18.65 10.15
CA LYS A 403 -10.26 -18.29 9.43
C LYS A 403 -10.19 -18.89 8.02
N ILE A 404 -11.25 -18.76 7.23
CA ILE A 404 -11.33 -19.33 5.88
C ILE A 404 -10.25 -18.75 4.97
N GLY A 405 -10.05 -17.43 4.97
CA GLY A 405 -9.00 -16.78 4.20
C GLY A 405 -7.61 -17.36 4.45
N PRO A 406 -7.14 -17.49 5.70
CA PRO A 406 -5.90 -18.19 6.03
C PRO A 406 -5.81 -19.65 5.56
N GLN A 407 -6.90 -20.42 5.64
CA GLN A 407 -6.92 -21.81 5.15
C GLN A 407 -6.73 -21.87 3.63
N VAL A 408 -7.44 -21.02 2.89
CA VAL A 408 -7.29 -20.94 1.42
C VAL A 408 -5.89 -20.47 1.03
N ALA A 409 -5.33 -19.48 1.72
CA ALA A 409 -3.95 -19.02 1.47
C ALA A 409 -2.92 -20.12 1.73
N SER A 410 -3.11 -20.96 2.76
CA SER A 410 -2.26 -22.11 3.01
C SER A 410 -2.37 -23.18 1.90
N ALA A 411 -3.58 -23.53 1.50
CA ALA A 411 -3.82 -24.47 0.42
C ALA A 411 -3.25 -23.98 -0.94
N LEU A 412 -3.31 -22.66 -1.20
CA LEU A 412 -2.71 -22.02 -2.37
C LEU A 412 -1.20 -22.17 -2.37
N LEU A 413 -0.58 -21.96 -1.21
CA LEU A 413 0.87 -22.06 -1.06
C LEU A 413 1.37 -23.50 -1.23
N GLU A 414 0.61 -24.51 -0.80
CA GLU A 414 0.92 -25.92 -1.08
C GLU A 414 1.02 -26.20 -2.59
N ARG A 415 0.29 -25.42 -3.39
CA ARG A 415 0.31 -25.46 -4.87
C ARG A 415 1.41 -24.61 -5.51
N GLY A 416 2.33 -24.06 -4.68
CA GLY A 416 3.47 -23.27 -5.16
C GLY A 416 3.14 -21.84 -5.53
N VAL A 417 2.01 -21.29 -5.09
CA VAL A 417 1.62 -19.89 -5.30
C VAL A 417 1.43 -19.20 -3.95
N ILE A 418 1.97 -18.00 -3.82
CA ILE A 418 1.84 -17.15 -2.62
C ILE A 418 0.80 -16.08 -2.90
N GLY A 419 -0.38 -16.21 -2.29
CA GLY A 419 -1.36 -15.14 -2.11
C GLY A 419 -1.40 -14.74 -0.64
N ARG A 420 -2.20 -13.73 -0.32
CA ARG A 420 -2.31 -13.22 1.04
C ARG A 420 -3.73 -13.32 1.58
N ALA A 421 -3.89 -13.99 2.73
CA ALA A 421 -5.07 -13.78 3.55
C ALA A 421 -5.04 -12.35 4.09
N MET A 422 -6.06 -11.55 3.78
CA MET A 422 -6.11 -10.17 4.22
C MET A 422 -6.42 -10.09 5.73
N PRO A 423 -5.90 -9.08 6.45
CA PRO A 423 -5.97 -9.04 7.92
C PRO A 423 -7.37 -8.85 8.48
N GLN A 424 -8.34 -8.44 7.66
CA GLN A 424 -9.72 -8.23 8.08
C GLN A 424 -10.71 -8.82 7.08
N GLY A 425 -11.46 -9.82 7.51
CA GLY A 425 -12.40 -10.60 6.71
C GLY A 425 -11.75 -11.81 6.05
N ASP A 426 -12.57 -12.73 5.56
CA ASP A 426 -12.11 -13.90 4.82
C ASP A 426 -11.90 -13.55 3.35
N ILE A 427 -10.74 -12.97 3.06
CA ILE A 427 -10.36 -12.44 1.75
C ILE A 427 -8.99 -12.98 1.36
N LEU A 428 -8.89 -13.53 0.15
CA LEU A 428 -7.62 -13.88 -0.49
C LEU A 428 -7.24 -12.79 -1.47
N GLY A 429 -6.10 -12.12 -1.25
CA GLY A 429 -5.60 -11.03 -2.08
C GLY A 429 -4.43 -11.44 -2.97
N PHE A 430 -4.34 -10.82 -4.15
CA PHE A 430 -3.29 -10.95 -5.14
C PHE A 430 -2.81 -9.57 -5.60
N ALA A 431 -1.51 -9.39 -5.65
CA ALA A 431 -0.84 -8.20 -6.18
C ALA A 431 0.57 -8.58 -6.66
N PRO A 432 0.69 -9.40 -7.70
CA PRO A 432 1.97 -9.92 -8.18
C PRO A 432 2.91 -8.80 -8.65
N PRO A 433 4.20 -9.09 -8.89
CA PRO A 433 5.08 -8.18 -9.62
C PRO A 433 4.44 -7.77 -10.95
N LEU A 434 4.65 -6.50 -11.37
CA LEU A 434 3.99 -5.95 -12.56
C LEU A 434 4.54 -6.52 -13.87
N CYS A 435 5.61 -7.30 -13.79
CA CYS A 435 6.17 -8.06 -14.92
C CYS A 435 5.54 -9.46 -15.09
N LEU A 436 4.47 -9.78 -14.35
CA LEU A 436 3.72 -11.03 -14.50
C LEU A 436 3.26 -11.22 -15.95
N THR A 437 3.50 -12.41 -16.52
CA THR A 437 2.98 -12.77 -17.85
C THR A 437 1.57 -13.36 -17.74
N ARG A 438 0.88 -13.52 -18.89
CA ARG A 438 -0.44 -14.17 -18.91
C ARG A 438 -0.37 -15.64 -18.54
N GLU A 439 0.68 -16.35 -18.98
CA GLU A 439 0.93 -17.76 -18.64
C GLU A 439 1.13 -17.93 -17.13
N GLU A 440 1.85 -16.99 -16.50
CA GLU A 440 2.01 -16.98 -15.04
C GLU A 440 0.70 -16.62 -14.32
N ALA A 441 -0.11 -15.73 -14.89
CA ALA A 441 -1.45 -15.43 -14.39
C ALA A 441 -2.35 -16.66 -14.40
N ASP A 442 -2.30 -17.47 -15.47
CA ASP A 442 -3.06 -18.73 -15.57
C ASP A 442 -2.65 -19.75 -14.49
N ILE A 443 -1.35 -19.80 -14.14
CA ILE A 443 -0.87 -20.62 -13.02
C ILE A 443 -1.50 -20.16 -11.70
N VAL A 444 -1.55 -18.86 -11.46
CA VAL A 444 -2.17 -18.30 -10.24
C VAL A 444 -3.66 -18.60 -10.20
N VAL A 445 -4.37 -18.37 -11.30
CA VAL A 445 -5.83 -18.61 -11.41
C VAL A 445 -6.18 -20.07 -11.13
N LYS A 446 -5.45 -20.99 -11.79
CA LYS A 446 -5.66 -22.43 -11.59
C LYS A 446 -5.40 -22.83 -10.14
N ALA A 447 -4.29 -22.41 -9.57
CA ALA A 447 -3.93 -22.73 -8.19
C ALA A 447 -4.95 -22.17 -7.18
N ALA A 448 -5.47 -20.97 -7.44
CA ALA A 448 -6.50 -20.34 -6.60
C ALA A 448 -7.83 -21.12 -6.65
N ALA A 449 -8.30 -21.51 -7.84
CA ALA A 449 -9.51 -22.31 -7.99
C ALA A 449 -9.37 -23.67 -7.28
N ASP A 450 -8.26 -24.37 -7.52
CA ASP A 450 -7.98 -25.67 -6.88
C ASP A 450 -7.85 -25.57 -5.34
N ALA A 451 -7.32 -24.46 -4.81
CA ALA A 451 -7.21 -24.21 -3.37
C ALA A 451 -8.58 -23.95 -2.73
N ILE A 452 -9.42 -23.14 -3.37
CA ILE A 452 -10.79 -22.85 -2.94
C ILE A 452 -11.59 -24.15 -2.88
N GLU A 453 -11.62 -24.91 -3.96
CA GLU A 453 -12.32 -26.20 -4.02
C GLU A 453 -11.87 -27.17 -2.91
N THR A 454 -10.57 -27.24 -2.64
CA THR A 454 -10.02 -28.14 -1.61
C THR A 454 -10.48 -27.76 -0.21
N VAL A 455 -10.42 -26.46 0.13
CA VAL A 455 -10.83 -25.98 1.47
C VAL A 455 -12.34 -26.19 1.65
N PHE A 456 -13.15 -25.79 0.68
CA PHE A 456 -14.61 -25.88 0.81
C PHE A 456 -15.19 -27.28 0.70
N LYS A 457 -14.44 -28.26 0.21
CA LYS A 457 -14.81 -29.69 0.32
C LYS A 457 -14.56 -30.26 1.70
N SER A 458 -13.71 -29.62 2.52
CA SER A 458 -13.33 -30.10 3.85
C SER A 458 -14.11 -29.47 4.99
N ILE A 459 -14.96 -28.50 4.73
CA ILE A 459 -15.75 -27.72 5.70
C ILE A 459 -17.24 -27.73 5.38
#